data_489eca2f9ea4c4d338859af3bd7dbace
#
_entry.id   489eca2f9ea4c4d338859af3bd7dbace
#
_cell.length_a   1.000
_cell.length_b   1.000
_cell.length_c   1.000
_cell.angle_alpha   90.00
_cell.angle_beta   90.00
_cell.angle_gamma   90.00
#
_symmetry.space_group_name_H-M   'P 1'
#
loop_
_entity.id
_entity.type
_entity.pdbx_description
1 polymer ?
#
loop_
_entity_poly.entity_id
_entity_poly.type
_entity_poly.pdbx_seq_one_letter_code
_entity_poly.pdbx_strand_id
1 'polypeptide(L)'
;MSQRFLILILSLIYTNPVYAHEFWISPVNYEIAINEPIEAHNRVGQNFVGGSYYFLEMQTKRHEVMQAGKKIKVTGRNGDRPAFQLEGLPNGLAILVHETTNMRLTYSDYEKFKSFVKHKAFKGLPQAHITRGLPESGFVE
;
A
#
# COMPACT_ATOMS: atom_id res chain seq x y z
N MET A 1 -22.45 -28.98 34.23
CA MET A 1 -21.97 -28.50 32.91
C MET A 1 -20.55 -29.02 32.72
N SER A 2 -20.36 -29.83 31.69
CA SER A 2 -19.15 -30.65 31.51
C SER A 2 -17.93 -29.79 31.19
N GLN A 3 -16.80 -30.05 31.85
CA GLN A 3 -15.46 -29.44 31.61
C GLN A 3 -15.04 -29.47 30.11
N ARG A 4 -15.59 -30.36 29.33
CA ARG A 4 -15.40 -30.47 27.87
C ARG A 4 -16.01 -29.32 27.06
N PHE A 5 -17.03 -28.66 27.59
CA PHE A 5 -17.70 -27.52 26.92
C PHE A 5 -16.89 -26.22 27.11
N LEU A 6 -16.17 -26.09 28.22
CA LEU A 6 -15.31 -24.93 28.50
C LEU A 6 -14.07 -24.89 27.61
N ILE A 7 -13.53 -26.05 27.26
CA ILE A 7 -12.34 -26.19 26.36
C ILE A 7 -12.69 -25.80 24.92
N LEU A 8 -13.93 -26.12 24.48
CA LEU A 8 -14.37 -25.79 23.12
C LEU A 8 -14.56 -24.27 22.90
N ILE A 9 -14.96 -23.55 23.94
CA ILE A 9 -15.14 -22.08 23.87
C ILE A 9 -13.80 -21.36 23.90
N LEU A 10 -12.80 -21.89 24.58
CA LEU A 10 -11.46 -21.27 24.69
C LEU A 10 -10.64 -21.40 23.40
N SER A 11 -10.93 -22.40 22.55
CA SER A 11 -10.25 -22.60 21.27
C SER A 11 -10.73 -21.66 20.15
N LEU A 12 -11.85 -20.96 20.34
CA LEU A 12 -12.43 -20.03 19.35
C LEU A 12 -11.87 -18.60 19.39
N ILE A 13 -10.97 -18.29 20.34
CA ILE A 13 -10.51 -16.91 20.57
C ILE A 13 -9.12 -16.63 19.97
N TYR A 14 -8.44 -17.61 19.41
CA TYR A 14 -7.17 -17.40 18.71
C TYR A 14 -7.40 -16.97 17.24
N THR A 15 -8.00 -15.82 17.03
CA THR A 15 -7.88 -15.13 15.75
C THR A 15 -6.51 -14.46 15.71
N ASN A 16 -5.54 -15.10 15.08
CA ASN A 16 -4.28 -14.42 14.79
C ASN A 16 -4.60 -13.20 13.91
N PRO A 17 -4.27 -11.97 14.36
CA PRO A 17 -4.46 -10.80 13.52
C PRO A 17 -3.59 -10.97 12.28
N VAL A 18 -4.23 -11.00 11.14
CA VAL A 18 -3.55 -11.05 9.85
C VAL A 18 -3.05 -9.64 9.54
N TYR A 19 -1.75 -9.45 9.66
CA TYR A 19 -1.11 -8.15 9.44
C TYR A 19 -0.78 -7.96 7.95
N ALA A 20 -1.40 -6.98 7.31
CA ALA A 20 -1.07 -6.55 5.95
C ALA A 20 -0.53 -5.12 6.00
N HIS A 21 0.62 -4.88 5.36
CA HIS A 21 1.10 -3.51 5.20
C HIS A 21 0.14 -2.72 4.31
N GLU A 22 -0.13 -1.50 4.74
CA GLU A 22 -0.89 -0.47 4.03
C GLU A 22 0.09 0.53 3.44
N PHE A 23 -0.29 1.12 2.31
CA PHE A 23 0.40 2.26 1.73
C PHE A 23 -0.61 3.41 1.62
N TRP A 24 -0.27 4.57 2.15
CA TRP A 24 -1.18 5.73 2.12
C TRP A 24 -0.42 7.05 1.98
N ILE A 25 -1.13 8.08 1.55
CA ILE A 25 -0.66 9.46 1.54
C ILE A 25 -1.10 10.12 2.86
N SER A 26 -0.16 10.75 3.54
CA SER A 26 -0.39 11.46 4.81
C SER A 26 0.04 12.91 4.64
N PRO A 27 -0.89 13.84 4.38
CA PRO A 27 -0.59 15.26 4.40
C PRO A 27 0.00 15.70 5.74
N VAL A 28 0.92 16.66 5.71
CA VAL A 28 1.47 17.29 6.92
C VAL A 28 0.35 18.11 7.58
N ASN A 29 -0.39 18.85 6.75
CA ASN A 29 -1.59 19.59 7.17
C ASN A 29 -2.73 19.27 6.20
N TYR A 30 -3.92 19.02 6.73
CA TYR A 30 -5.13 18.77 5.93
C TYR A 30 -5.83 20.06 5.53
N GLU A 31 -5.64 21.12 6.31
CA GLU A 31 -6.11 22.47 6.03
C GLU A 31 -4.91 23.38 5.97
N ILE A 32 -4.75 24.08 4.85
CA ILE A 32 -3.63 24.97 4.57
C ILE A 32 -4.15 26.31 4.07
N ALA A 33 -3.45 27.37 4.39
CA ALA A 33 -3.78 28.70 3.89
C ALA A 33 -3.54 28.80 2.37
N ILE A 34 -4.19 29.76 1.72
CA ILE A 34 -4.00 30.03 0.29
C ILE A 34 -2.53 30.34 0.03
N ASN A 35 -1.97 29.70 -0.98
CA ASN A 35 -0.57 29.85 -1.39
C ASN A 35 0.48 29.34 -0.38
N GLU A 36 0.08 28.68 0.70
CA GLU A 36 1.02 27.96 1.55
C GLU A 36 1.45 26.65 0.87
N PRO A 37 2.70 26.21 1.08
CA PRO A 37 3.21 24.97 0.49
C PRO A 37 2.39 23.75 0.92
N ILE A 38 2.21 22.81 0.00
CA ILE A 38 1.56 21.54 0.25
C ILE A 38 2.65 20.47 0.42
N GLU A 39 2.65 19.81 1.56
CA GLU A 39 3.56 18.72 1.88
C GLU A 39 2.79 17.47 2.30
N ALA A 40 3.21 16.30 1.78
CA ALA A 40 2.64 15.04 2.21
C ALA A 40 3.67 13.90 2.14
N HIS A 41 3.57 12.99 3.09
CA HIS A 41 4.36 11.77 3.13
C HIS A 41 3.63 10.62 2.44
N ASN A 42 4.35 9.82 1.69
CA ASN A 42 3.98 8.44 1.46
C ASN A 42 4.35 7.64 2.71
N ARG A 43 3.44 6.81 3.20
CA ARG A 43 3.67 5.99 4.41
C ARG A 43 3.39 4.52 4.14
N VAL A 44 4.12 3.68 4.84
CA VAL A 44 3.95 2.22 4.83
C VAL A 44 3.87 1.75 6.28
N GLY A 45 2.87 0.95 6.58
CA GLY A 45 2.70 0.43 7.94
C GLY A 45 1.41 -0.34 8.12
N GLN A 46 0.85 -0.28 9.31
CA GLN A 46 -0.35 -1.00 9.71
C GLN A 46 -1.25 -0.13 10.55
N ASN A 47 -2.58 -0.23 10.33
CA ASN A 47 -3.57 0.57 11.06
C ASN A 47 -3.23 2.07 11.02
N PHE A 48 -2.77 2.55 9.86
CA PHE A 48 -2.29 3.93 9.64
C PHE A 48 -1.12 4.36 10.54
N VAL A 49 -0.42 3.41 11.19
CA VAL A 49 0.81 3.64 11.93
C VAL A 49 1.98 3.08 11.14
N GLY A 50 2.91 3.94 10.73
CA GLY A 50 4.04 3.50 9.92
C GLY A 50 5.03 4.59 9.57
N GLY A 51 6.16 4.15 9.00
CA GLY A 51 7.24 5.01 8.59
C GLY A 51 6.92 5.83 7.33
N SER A 52 7.58 6.97 7.19
CA SER A 52 7.57 7.75 5.96
C SER A 52 8.43 7.05 4.91
N TYR A 53 7.87 6.89 3.71
CA TYR A 53 8.54 6.35 2.53
C TYR A 53 8.97 7.49 1.62
N TYR A 54 10.16 7.39 1.06
CA TYR A 54 10.71 8.42 0.18
C TYR A 54 10.16 8.29 -1.25
N PHE A 55 10.22 9.39 -2.01
CA PHE A 55 9.90 9.38 -3.44
C PHE A 55 10.96 8.63 -4.23
N LEU A 56 10.53 7.76 -5.16
CA LEU A 56 11.37 7.08 -6.15
C LEU A 56 10.72 7.16 -7.53
N GLU A 57 11.36 7.87 -8.45
CA GLU A 57 10.85 8.08 -9.79
C GLU A 57 10.58 6.76 -10.51
N MET A 58 11.52 5.81 -10.46
CA MET A 58 11.40 4.50 -11.10
C MET A 58 10.26 3.62 -10.55
N GLN A 59 9.78 3.91 -9.35
CA GLN A 59 8.66 3.21 -8.71
C GLN A 59 7.35 4.00 -8.78
N THR A 60 7.35 5.14 -9.46
CA THR A 60 6.23 6.05 -9.53
C THR A 60 5.69 6.12 -10.94
N LYS A 61 4.41 5.81 -11.12
CA LYS A 61 3.68 5.93 -12.38
C LYS A 61 2.92 7.26 -12.46
N ARG A 62 2.30 7.68 -11.34
CA ARG A 62 1.62 8.96 -11.23
C ARG A 62 1.99 9.62 -9.91
N HIS A 63 2.27 10.92 -9.98
CA HIS A 63 2.58 11.75 -8.83
C HIS A 63 2.08 13.14 -9.15
N GLU A 64 0.87 13.43 -8.73
CA GLU A 64 0.15 14.62 -9.18
C GLU A 64 -0.84 15.12 -8.12
N VAL A 65 -1.24 16.37 -8.24
CA VAL A 65 -2.35 16.96 -7.51
C VAL A 65 -3.48 17.26 -8.48
N MET A 66 -4.69 16.93 -8.10
CA MET A 66 -5.89 17.30 -8.83
C MET A 66 -6.62 18.41 -8.08
N GLN A 67 -6.90 19.53 -8.76
CA GLN A 67 -7.69 20.64 -8.22
C GLN A 67 -8.54 21.24 -9.32
N ALA A 68 -9.81 21.54 -9.05
CA ALA A 68 -10.75 22.15 -9.98
C ALA A 68 -10.74 21.49 -11.37
N GLY A 69 -10.66 20.15 -11.42
CA GLY A 69 -10.60 19.37 -12.67
C GLY A 69 -9.26 19.40 -13.41
N LYS A 70 -8.26 20.11 -12.91
CA LYS A 70 -6.92 20.18 -13.49
C LYS A 70 -6.00 19.16 -12.80
N LYS A 71 -5.07 18.60 -13.58
CA LYS A 71 -3.98 17.75 -13.08
C LYS A 71 -2.69 18.56 -13.07
N ILE A 72 -2.04 18.61 -11.92
CA ILE A 72 -0.78 19.32 -11.70
C ILE A 72 0.26 18.25 -11.36
N LYS A 73 1.20 18.03 -12.26
CA LYS A 73 2.30 17.08 -12.00
C LYS A 73 3.18 17.60 -10.88
N VAL A 74 3.44 16.78 -9.88
CA VAL A 74 4.41 17.07 -8.81
C VAL A 74 5.75 16.50 -9.23
N THR A 75 6.78 17.35 -9.28
CA THR A 75 8.13 16.93 -9.59
C THR A 75 8.84 16.59 -8.29
N GLY A 76 9.22 15.32 -8.13
CA GLY A 76 10.00 14.84 -6.99
C GLY A 76 11.42 14.45 -7.42
N ARG A 77 12.33 14.47 -6.49
CA ARG A 77 13.69 13.92 -6.63
C ARG A 77 13.78 12.60 -5.85
N ASN A 78 14.52 11.65 -6.38
CA ASN A 78 14.76 10.39 -5.65
C ASN A 78 15.29 10.66 -4.25
N GLY A 79 14.59 10.14 -3.25
CA GLY A 79 14.93 10.34 -1.83
C GLY A 79 14.13 11.44 -1.13
N ASP A 80 13.32 12.23 -1.83
CA ASP A 80 12.51 13.29 -1.21
C ASP A 80 11.60 12.74 -0.11
N ARG A 81 11.60 13.42 1.02
CA ARG A 81 10.82 13.12 2.21
C ARG A 81 10.51 14.43 2.96
N PRO A 82 9.32 14.98 2.87
CA PRO A 82 8.08 14.43 2.30
C PRO A 82 8.16 14.11 0.81
N ALA A 83 7.37 13.12 0.37
CA ALA A 83 7.34 12.71 -1.04
C ALA A 83 6.62 13.73 -1.93
N PHE A 84 5.61 14.40 -1.39
CA PHE A 84 4.95 15.53 -2.02
C PHE A 84 5.49 16.83 -1.44
N GLN A 85 5.99 17.68 -2.31
CA GLN A 85 6.41 19.03 -2.00
C GLN A 85 6.06 19.91 -3.21
N LEU A 86 5.13 20.81 -3.06
CA LEU A 86 4.74 21.72 -4.13
C LEU A 86 4.33 23.07 -3.58
N GLU A 87 4.45 24.08 -4.42
CA GLU A 87 3.98 25.43 -4.13
C GLU A 87 2.49 25.43 -3.82
N GLY A 88 2.05 26.43 -3.07
CA GLY A 88 0.67 26.58 -2.67
C GLY A 88 -0.29 26.72 -3.85
N LEU A 89 -1.49 26.25 -3.66
CA LEU A 89 -2.55 26.28 -4.64
C LEU A 89 -3.61 27.32 -4.27
N PRO A 90 -4.42 27.77 -5.25
CA PRO A 90 -5.61 28.56 -4.97
C PRO A 90 -6.56 27.84 -4.02
N ASN A 91 -7.49 28.59 -3.41
CA ASN A 91 -8.51 28.02 -2.53
C ASN A 91 -9.31 26.90 -3.23
N GLY A 92 -9.55 25.83 -2.53
CA GLY A 92 -10.33 24.69 -3.01
C GLY A 92 -9.81 23.35 -2.53
N LEU A 93 -10.52 22.29 -2.88
CA LEU A 93 -10.11 20.92 -2.57
C LEU A 93 -8.94 20.50 -3.47
N ALA A 94 -7.82 20.12 -2.85
CA ALA A 94 -6.69 19.49 -3.51
C ALA A 94 -6.68 17.99 -3.22
N ILE A 95 -6.58 17.15 -4.25
CA ILE A 95 -6.51 15.69 -4.15
C ILE A 95 -5.12 15.24 -4.57
N LEU A 96 -4.35 14.71 -3.63
CA LEU A 96 -3.04 14.15 -3.89
C LEU A 96 -3.19 12.73 -4.45
N VAL A 97 -2.51 12.45 -5.56
CA VAL A 97 -2.55 11.14 -6.24
C VAL A 97 -1.15 10.59 -6.39
N HIS A 98 -0.94 9.39 -5.88
CA HIS A 98 0.26 8.60 -6.08
C HIS A 98 -0.11 7.22 -6.57
N GLU A 99 0.44 6.82 -7.71
CA GLU A 99 0.31 5.49 -8.29
C GLU A 99 1.71 4.91 -8.47
N THR A 100 1.93 3.73 -7.93
CA THR A 100 3.20 3.02 -8.09
C THR A 100 3.26 2.29 -9.43
N THR A 101 4.46 2.00 -9.90
CA THR A 101 4.67 1.03 -10.97
C THR A 101 4.32 -0.37 -10.46
N ASN A 102 4.15 -1.32 -11.37
CA ASN A 102 3.93 -2.70 -11.00
C ASN A 102 5.17 -3.24 -10.28
N MET A 103 4.95 -3.76 -9.08
CA MET A 103 6.00 -4.45 -8.33
C MET A 103 5.94 -5.94 -8.66
N ARG A 104 7.12 -6.53 -8.84
CA ARG A 104 7.28 -7.97 -9.06
C ARG A 104 7.89 -8.59 -7.81
N LEU A 105 7.35 -9.71 -7.40
CA LEU A 105 7.88 -10.50 -6.29
C LEU A 105 8.40 -11.82 -6.82
N THR A 106 9.60 -12.19 -6.37
CA THR A 106 10.16 -13.52 -6.64
C THR A 106 9.87 -14.42 -5.46
N TYR A 107 9.20 -15.53 -5.72
CA TYR A 107 8.91 -16.53 -4.70
C TYR A 107 9.93 -17.65 -4.77
N SER A 108 10.60 -17.91 -3.65
CA SER A 108 11.52 -19.04 -3.50
C SER A 108 10.80 -20.35 -3.20
N ASP A 109 9.49 -20.29 -2.93
CA ASP A 109 8.71 -21.38 -2.39
C ASP A 109 7.22 -21.17 -2.73
N TYR A 110 6.60 -22.18 -3.30
CA TYR A 110 5.19 -22.14 -3.72
C TYR A 110 4.22 -22.01 -2.53
N GLU A 111 4.56 -22.52 -1.36
CA GLU A 111 3.74 -22.38 -0.16
C GLU A 111 3.65 -20.90 0.30
N LYS A 112 4.73 -20.16 0.19
CA LYS A 112 4.72 -18.70 0.46
C LYS A 112 3.82 -17.95 -0.52
N PHE A 113 3.85 -18.32 -1.79
CA PHE A 113 2.95 -17.77 -2.79
C PHE A 113 1.48 -18.09 -2.47
N LYS A 114 1.15 -19.35 -2.18
CA LYS A 114 -0.21 -19.75 -1.81
C LYS A 114 -0.70 -19.01 -0.55
N SER A 115 0.17 -18.87 0.44
CA SER A 115 -0.14 -18.13 1.66
C SER A 115 -0.45 -16.65 1.37
N PHE A 116 0.36 -16.00 0.53
CA PHE A 116 0.13 -14.62 0.09
C PHE A 116 -1.20 -14.49 -0.65
N VAL A 117 -1.46 -15.35 -1.63
CA VAL A 117 -2.69 -15.35 -2.43
C VAL A 117 -3.93 -15.55 -1.55
N LYS A 118 -3.85 -16.47 -0.59
CA LYS A 118 -4.92 -16.69 0.39
C LYS A 118 -5.16 -15.45 1.25
N HIS A 119 -4.08 -14.86 1.74
CA HIS A 119 -4.12 -13.66 2.58
C HIS A 119 -4.74 -12.46 1.85
N LYS A 120 -4.42 -12.29 0.58
CA LYS A 120 -4.95 -11.21 -0.27
C LYS A 120 -6.31 -11.54 -0.92
N ALA A 121 -6.87 -12.72 -0.63
CA ALA A 121 -8.11 -13.21 -1.22
C ALA A 121 -8.11 -13.20 -2.77
N PHE A 122 -6.96 -13.41 -3.40
CA PHE A 122 -6.84 -13.50 -4.84
C PHE A 122 -7.32 -14.87 -5.33
N LYS A 123 -8.53 -14.90 -5.88
CA LYS A 123 -9.12 -16.15 -6.38
C LYS A 123 -8.50 -16.57 -7.73
N GLY A 124 -8.25 -17.87 -7.88
CA GLY A 124 -7.80 -18.45 -9.14
C GLY A 124 -6.30 -18.34 -9.46
N LEU A 125 -5.52 -17.52 -8.76
CA LEU A 125 -4.09 -17.37 -9.04
C LEU A 125 -3.26 -18.66 -8.88
N PRO A 126 -3.44 -19.51 -7.85
CA PRO A 126 -2.72 -20.77 -7.76
C PRO A 126 -2.98 -21.69 -8.94
N GLN A 127 -4.24 -21.76 -9.41
CA GLN A 127 -4.59 -22.55 -10.58
C GLN A 127 -4.00 -21.96 -11.86
N ALA A 128 -4.02 -20.64 -12.01
CA ALA A 128 -3.41 -19.96 -13.16
C ALA A 128 -1.89 -20.20 -13.22
N HIS A 129 -1.20 -20.22 -12.08
CA HIS A 129 0.22 -20.56 -11.98
C HIS A 129 0.49 -21.98 -12.53
N ILE A 130 -0.26 -22.96 -12.08
CA ILE A 130 -0.15 -24.36 -12.54
C ILE A 130 -0.44 -24.45 -14.05
N THR A 131 -1.51 -23.79 -14.52
CA THR A 131 -1.91 -23.83 -15.94
C THR A 131 -0.84 -23.22 -16.85
N ARG A 132 -0.08 -22.25 -16.37
CA ARG A 132 1.07 -21.67 -17.10
C ARG A 132 2.32 -22.54 -17.06
N GLY A 133 2.32 -23.64 -16.32
CA GLY A 133 3.48 -24.54 -16.17
C GLY A 133 4.67 -23.89 -15.47
N LEU A 134 4.42 -22.94 -14.58
CA LEU A 134 5.49 -22.26 -13.85
C LEU A 134 6.09 -23.15 -12.77
N PRO A 135 7.40 -23.00 -12.47
CA PRO A 135 8.05 -23.79 -11.43
C PRO A 135 7.53 -23.44 -10.03
N GLU A 136 7.69 -24.35 -9.10
CA GLU A 136 7.32 -24.14 -7.68
C GLU A 136 8.36 -23.32 -6.90
N SER A 137 9.46 -22.91 -7.54
CA SER A 137 10.53 -22.15 -6.91
C SER A 137 11.22 -21.24 -7.93
N GLY A 138 11.66 -20.07 -7.51
CA GLY A 138 12.38 -19.13 -8.34
C GLY A 138 11.52 -18.43 -9.41
N PHE A 139 10.22 -18.38 -9.24
CA PHE A 139 9.31 -17.71 -10.17
C PHE A 139 8.92 -16.30 -9.72
N VAL A 140 8.45 -15.50 -10.67
CA VAL A 140 7.98 -14.14 -10.48
C VAL A 140 6.49 -14.07 -10.75
N GLU A 141 5.75 -13.50 -9.81
CA GLU A 141 4.32 -13.19 -9.90
C GLU A 141 4.01 -11.72 -9.59
#